data_1ab40fd4e0e434230181b6f4ec01a2f6
#
_entry.id   1ab40fd4e0e434230181b6f4ec01a2f6
#
_cell.length_a   1.000
_cell.length_b   1.000
_cell.length_c   1.000
_cell.angle_alpha   90.00
_cell.angle_beta   90.00
_cell.angle_gamma   90.00
#
_symmetry.space_group_name_H-M   'P 1'
#
loop_
_entity.id
_entity.type
_entity.pdbx_description
1 polymer ?
#
loop_
_entity_poly.entity_id
_entity_poly.type
_entity_poly.pdbx_seq_one_letter_code
_entity_poly.pdbx_strand_id
1 'polypeptide(L)'
;MPQALHLTMLYLGKNFIGVRMKSELLVIPAQFVHKHWPLAAPLLQKAIDKGDGEFLLHDLQSACSRGEQQLLLIMVDGECVCAFTTIQYNFPSFRSMYISYIGGKNTKEGWQEFLNYTKEQGCDRVTGSAVTESVAKLWAKLYGFERKYITVEFKLPKEQK
;
A
#
# COMPACT_ATOMS: atom_id res chain seq x y z
N MET A 1 17.28 -2.54 12.25
CA MET A 1 16.09 -1.67 12.39
C MET A 1 15.29 -2.12 13.59
N PRO A 2 14.83 -1.23 14.45
CA PRO A 2 13.97 -1.64 15.54
C PRO A 2 12.65 -2.14 14.96
N GLN A 3 12.34 -3.40 15.21
CA GLN A 3 11.05 -3.97 14.88
C GLN A 3 10.00 -3.33 15.79
N ALA A 4 9.02 -2.68 15.18
CA ALA A 4 7.90 -2.15 15.93
C ALA A 4 7.02 -3.30 16.42
N LEU A 5 6.88 -3.42 17.71
CA LEU A 5 6.20 -4.52 18.38
C LEU A 5 4.87 -4.01 18.94
N HIS A 6 3.76 -4.58 18.47
CA HIS A 6 2.44 -4.34 19.09
C HIS A 6 2.22 -5.31 20.24
N LEU A 7 1.82 -4.76 21.37
CA LEU A 7 1.43 -5.55 22.53
C LEU A 7 -0.07 -5.83 22.44
N THR A 8 -0.44 -7.06 22.14
CA THR A 8 -1.82 -7.54 22.26
C THR A 8 -1.94 -8.28 23.57
N MET A 9 -2.84 -7.82 24.46
CA MET A 9 -3.14 -8.53 25.70
C MET A 9 -4.17 -9.62 25.43
N LEU A 10 -3.78 -10.87 25.65
CA LEU A 10 -4.68 -12.01 25.70
C LEU A 10 -5.09 -12.29 27.14
N TYR A 11 -6.39 -12.35 27.40
CA TYR A 11 -6.94 -12.72 28.70
C TYR A 11 -6.97 -14.23 28.82
N LEU A 12 -6.13 -14.79 29.68
CA LEU A 12 -6.14 -16.20 30.06
C LEU A 12 -6.42 -16.30 31.56
N GLY A 13 -7.69 -16.34 31.93
CA GLY A 13 -8.10 -16.40 33.35
C GLY A 13 -7.76 -15.12 34.11
N LYS A 14 -7.22 -15.25 35.31
CA LYS A 14 -6.80 -14.12 36.15
C LYS A 14 -5.42 -13.54 35.80
N ASN A 15 -4.72 -14.12 34.80
CA ASN A 15 -3.38 -13.68 34.38
C ASN A 15 -3.45 -13.07 33.03
N PHE A 16 -3.00 -11.83 32.87
CA PHE A 16 -2.78 -11.19 31.58
C PHE A 16 -1.42 -11.61 31.03
N ILE A 17 -1.39 -12.26 29.87
CA ILE A 17 -0.16 -12.53 29.15
C ILE A 17 -0.09 -11.50 28.01
N GLY A 18 0.90 -10.63 28.05
CA GLY A 18 1.21 -9.72 26.94
C GLY A 18 1.84 -10.51 25.80
N VAL A 19 1.13 -10.63 24.66
CA VAL A 19 1.69 -11.19 23.42
C VAL A 19 2.13 -10.05 22.53
N ARG A 20 3.41 -10.05 22.18
CA ARG A 20 3.95 -9.10 21.18
C ARG A 20 3.62 -9.60 19.78
N MET A 21 2.74 -8.87 19.08
CA MET A 21 2.50 -9.11 17.66
C MET A 21 3.66 -8.51 16.85
N LYS A 22 4.25 -9.33 15.96
CA LYS A 22 5.31 -8.89 15.08
C LYS A 22 4.70 -8.38 13.78
N SER A 23 4.81 -7.07 13.54
CA SER A 23 4.48 -6.46 12.25
C SER A 23 5.76 -6.26 11.44
N GLU A 24 5.75 -6.61 10.16
CA GLU A 24 6.87 -6.41 9.27
C GLU A 24 6.42 -6.03 7.85
N LEU A 25 7.20 -5.17 7.19
CA LEU A 25 7.06 -4.84 5.79
C LEU A 25 7.89 -5.82 4.94
N LEU A 26 7.24 -6.48 4.00
CA LEU A 26 7.93 -7.24 2.96
C LEU A 26 7.89 -6.46 1.64
N VAL A 27 9.07 -6.16 1.11
CA VAL A 27 9.24 -5.64 -0.25
C VAL A 27 9.49 -6.83 -1.17
N ILE A 28 8.57 -7.11 -2.07
CA ILE A 28 8.61 -8.33 -2.88
C ILE A 28 9.36 -8.06 -4.19
N PRO A 29 10.53 -8.69 -4.41
CA PRO A 29 11.24 -8.58 -5.69
C PRO A 29 10.38 -9.08 -6.85
N ALA A 30 10.54 -8.47 -8.03
CA ALA A 30 9.72 -8.75 -9.21
C ALA A 30 9.63 -10.25 -9.56
N GLN A 31 10.76 -10.97 -9.49
CA GLN A 31 10.82 -12.42 -9.76
C GLN A 31 10.04 -13.29 -8.75
N PHE A 32 9.70 -12.76 -7.58
CA PHE A 32 8.97 -13.48 -6.54
C PHE A 32 7.50 -13.04 -6.41
N VAL A 33 7.04 -12.12 -7.25
CA VAL A 33 5.64 -11.63 -7.22
C VAL A 33 4.65 -12.78 -7.34
N HIS A 34 4.86 -13.71 -8.28
CA HIS A 34 3.97 -14.86 -8.50
C HIS A 34 3.80 -15.72 -7.24
N LYS A 35 4.87 -15.88 -6.45
CA LYS A 35 4.86 -16.68 -5.22
C LYS A 35 4.05 -16.01 -4.11
N HIS A 36 4.09 -14.68 -4.01
CA HIS A 36 3.42 -13.93 -2.95
C HIS A 36 2.06 -13.37 -3.37
N TRP A 37 1.74 -13.44 -4.66
CA TRP A 37 0.50 -12.91 -5.20
C TRP A 37 -0.78 -13.45 -4.56
N PRO A 38 -0.89 -14.75 -4.22
CA PRO A 38 -2.07 -15.27 -3.54
C PRO A 38 -2.38 -14.58 -2.21
N LEU A 39 -1.39 -14.05 -1.51
CA LEU A 39 -1.58 -13.27 -0.28
C LEU A 39 -2.09 -11.86 -0.57
N ALA A 40 -1.61 -11.24 -1.64
CA ALA A 40 -1.93 -9.87 -2.02
C ALA A 40 -3.27 -9.74 -2.77
N ALA A 41 -3.56 -10.69 -3.64
CA ALA A 41 -4.67 -10.63 -4.59
C ALA A 41 -6.04 -10.33 -3.95
N PRO A 42 -6.48 -10.98 -2.86
CA PRO A 42 -7.79 -10.69 -2.26
C PRO A 42 -7.88 -9.26 -1.69
N LEU A 43 -6.76 -8.72 -1.21
CA LEU A 43 -6.70 -7.37 -0.66
C LEU A 43 -6.66 -6.32 -1.76
N LEU A 44 -5.85 -6.54 -2.80
CA LEU A 44 -5.72 -5.63 -3.94
C LEU A 44 -6.97 -5.62 -4.81
N GLN A 45 -7.70 -6.75 -4.94
CA GLN A 45 -8.97 -6.78 -5.68
C GLN A 45 -9.97 -5.78 -5.13
N LYS A 46 -10.06 -5.65 -3.80
CA LYS A 46 -10.96 -4.67 -3.15
C LYS A 46 -10.57 -3.22 -3.48
N ALA A 47 -9.29 -2.95 -3.65
CA ALA A 47 -8.81 -1.63 -4.05
C ALA A 47 -9.08 -1.36 -5.53
N ILE A 48 -8.87 -2.34 -6.41
CA ILE A 48 -9.15 -2.26 -7.84
C ILE A 48 -10.64 -2.05 -8.11
N ASP A 49 -11.51 -2.77 -7.41
CA ASP A 49 -12.97 -2.65 -7.55
C ASP A 49 -13.50 -1.24 -7.22
N LYS A 50 -12.74 -0.46 -6.45
CA LYS A 50 -13.06 0.94 -6.13
C LYS A 50 -12.46 1.95 -7.12
N GLY A 51 -11.58 1.52 -7.99
CA GLY A 51 -10.98 2.34 -9.05
C GLY A 51 -11.92 2.54 -10.23
N ASP A 52 -11.42 3.25 -11.23
CA ASP A 52 -12.18 3.60 -12.46
C ASP A 52 -11.84 2.65 -13.64
N GLY A 53 -11.27 1.49 -13.36
CA GLY A 53 -10.98 0.45 -14.35
C GLY A 53 -9.64 0.61 -15.08
N GLU A 54 -8.72 1.41 -14.52
CA GLU A 54 -7.38 1.60 -15.13
C GLU A 54 -6.58 0.30 -15.18
N PHE A 55 -6.75 -0.55 -14.16
CA PHE A 55 -6.11 -1.86 -14.05
C PHE A 55 -7.10 -2.93 -13.66
N LEU A 56 -6.96 -4.11 -14.25
CA LEU A 56 -7.50 -5.35 -13.71
C LEU A 56 -6.44 -6.02 -12.81
N LEU A 57 -6.87 -6.96 -11.99
CA LEU A 57 -5.95 -7.60 -11.03
C LEU A 57 -4.75 -8.29 -11.70
N HIS A 58 -4.96 -8.94 -12.85
CA HIS A 58 -3.90 -9.60 -13.60
C HIS A 58 -2.95 -8.61 -14.30
N ASP A 59 -3.44 -7.42 -14.69
CA ASP A 59 -2.59 -6.36 -15.24
C ASP A 59 -1.63 -5.83 -14.16
N LEU A 60 -2.15 -5.65 -12.94
CA LEU A 60 -1.35 -5.21 -11.80
C LEU A 60 -0.30 -6.25 -11.43
N GLN A 61 -0.66 -7.55 -11.40
CA GLN A 61 0.30 -8.63 -11.20
C GLN A 61 1.41 -8.61 -12.25
N SER A 62 1.04 -8.44 -13.51
CA SER A 62 1.99 -8.38 -14.61
C SER A 62 2.93 -7.18 -14.50
N ALA A 63 2.40 -5.99 -14.13
CA ALA A 63 3.21 -4.80 -13.91
C ALA A 63 4.22 -4.98 -12.76
N CYS A 64 3.80 -5.60 -11.67
CA CYS A 64 4.69 -5.94 -10.54
C CYS A 64 5.76 -6.97 -10.95
N SER A 65 5.39 -7.97 -11.74
CA SER A 65 6.32 -9.02 -12.21
C SER A 65 7.36 -8.50 -13.19
N ARG A 66 7.04 -7.43 -13.93
CA ARG A 66 7.98 -6.72 -14.81
C ARG A 66 8.81 -5.64 -14.11
N GLY A 67 8.56 -5.41 -12.83
CA GLY A 67 9.24 -4.35 -12.06
C GLY A 67 8.76 -2.93 -12.39
N GLU A 68 7.66 -2.76 -13.09
CA GLU A 68 7.04 -1.46 -13.37
C GLU A 68 6.37 -0.88 -12.12
N GLN A 69 5.88 -1.75 -11.26
CA GLN A 69 5.39 -1.41 -9.93
C GLN A 69 6.03 -2.32 -8.89
N GLN A 70 6.18 -1.82 -7.68
CA GLN A 70 6.70 -2.58 -6.55
C GLN A 70 5.55 -3.11 -5.71
N LEU A 71 5.51 -4.42 -5.47
CA LEU A 71 4.59 -5.04 -4.52
C LEU A 71 5.17 -4.99 -3.11
N LEU A 72 4.36 -4.53 -2.15
CA LEU A 72 4.68 -4.50 -0.72
C LEU A 72 3.56 -5.14 0.08
N LEU A 73 3.95 -5.89 1.12
CA LEU A 73 3.03 -6.56 2.02
C LEU A 73 3.32 -6.15 3.46
N ILE A 74 2.29 -5.89 4.24
CA ILE A 74 2.38 -5.79 5.69
C ILE A 74 1.93 -7.12 6.28
N MET A 75 2.85 -7.77 6.97
CA MET A 75 2.61 -9.03 7.65
C MET A 75 2.48 -8.79 9.15
N VAL A 76 1.51 -9.42 9.78
CA VAL A 76 1.35 -9.43 11.24
C VAL A 76 1.22 -10.88 11.69
N ASP A 77 2.16 -11.35 12.48
CA ASP A 77 2.22 -12.74 12.98
C ASP A 77 2.08 -13.80 11.87
N GLY A 78 2.68 -13.54 10.70
CA GLY A 78 2.66 -14.45 9.55
C GLY A 78 1.44 -14.29 8.63
N GLU A 79 0.48 -13.44 8.97
CA GLU A 79 -0.69 -13.14 8.13
C GLU A 79 -0.50 -11.84 7.34
N CYS A 80 -0.87 -11.84 6.07
CA CYS A 80 -0.88 -10.62 5.25
C CYS A 80 -2.14 -9.81 5.57
N VAL A 81 -1.95 -8.66 6.23
CA VAL A 81 -3.05 -7.78 6.64
C VAL A 81 -3.25 -6.59 5.72
N CYS A 82 -2.21 -6.21 4.96
CA CYS A 82 -2.27 -5.14 3.98
C CYS A 82 -1.37 -5.47 2.80
N ALA A 83 -1.84 -5.17 1.60
CA ALA A 83 -1.04 -5.26 0.37
C ALA A 83 -1.17 -3.95 -0.39
N PHE A 84 -0.08 -3.46 -0.94
CA PHE A 84 -0.08 -2.27 -1.76
C PHE A 84 1.01 -2.29 -2.83
N THR A 85 0.80 -1.49 -3.85
CA THR A 85 1.72 -1.33 -4.96
C THR A 85 2.15 0.11 -5.08
N THR A 86 3.41 0.31 -5.48
CA THR A 86 3.99 1.64 -5.59
C THR A 86 4.73 1.83 -6.90
N ILE A 87 4.79 3.08 -7.34
CA ILE A 87 5.59 3.55 -8.47
C ILE A 87 6.48 4.68 -7.99
N GLN A 88 7.75 4.63 -8.34
CA GLN A 88 8.66 5.74 -8.07
C GLN A 88 8.67 6.71 -9.24
N TYR A 89 8.31 7.97 -8.97
CA TYR A 89 8.41 9.05 -9.94
C TYR A 89 9.63 9.93 -9.64
N ASN A 90 10.45 10.13 -10.65
CA ASN A 90 11.64 10.99 -10.58
C ASN A 90 11.35 12.30 -11.29
N PHE A 91 11.14 13.36 -10.51
CA PHE A 91 11.00 14.71 -11.02
C PHE A 91 12.33 15.47 -10.94
N PRO A 92 12.55 16.55 -11.70
CA PRO A 92 13.81 17.30 -11.64
C PRO A 92 14.20 17.78 -10.25
N SER A 93 13.21 18.15 -9.41
CA SER A 93 13.44 18.75 -8.09
C SER A 93 13.18 17.81 -6.90
N PHE A 94 12.57 16.64 -7.10
CA PHE A 94 12.28 15.68 -6.04
C PHE A 94 11.93 14.29 -6.60
N ARG A 95 11.98 13.30 -5.73
CA ARG A 95 11.48 11.94 -5.99
C ARG A 95 10.25 11.67 -5.16
N SER A 96 9.27 11.01 -5.74
CA SER A 96 8.02 10.66 -5.08
C SER A 96 7.73 9.18 -5.18
N MET A 97 7.38 8.57 -4.05
CA MET A 97 6.81 7.23 -4.01
C MET A 97 5.29 7.35 -4.10
N TYR A 98 4.72 6.91 -5.21
CA TYR A 98 3.28 6.94 -5.44
C TYR A 98 2.66 5.60 -5.07
N ILE A 99 1.69 5.61 -4.16
CA ILE A 99 0.88 4.43 -3.83
C ILE A 99 -0.21 4.33 -4.89
N SER A 100 -0.13 3.32 -5.75
CA SER A 100 -1.10 3.12 -6.83
C SER A 100 -2.35 2.39 -6.36
N TYR A 101 -2.19 1.30 -5.61
CA TYR A 101 -3.28 0.54 -5.01
C TYR A 101 -2.90 0.15 -3.58
N ILE A 102 -3.87 0.19 -2.67
CA ILE A 102 -3.71 -0.26 -1.29
C ILE A 102 -5.01 -0.92 -0.82
N GLY A 103 -4.90 -2.12 -0.28
CA GLY A 103 -6.02 -2.88 0.27
C GLY A 103 -5.66 -3.54 1.60
N GLY A 104 -6.67 -3.77 2.42
CA GLY A 104 -6.51 -4.32 3.77
C GLY A 104 -6.35 -3.24 4.83
N LYS A 105 -5.83 -3.63 6.00
CA LYS A 105 -5.61 -2.75 7.14
C LYS A 105 -4.11 -2.58 7.38
N ASN A 106 -3.60 -1.38 7.11
CA ASN A 106 -2.24 -1.05 7.45
C ASN A 106 -2.07 -0.91 8.97
N THR A 107 -0.90 -1.27 9.47
CA THR A 107 -0.51 -1.05 10.85
C THR A 107 0.31 0.24 10.98
N LYS A 108 0.34 0.82 12.17
CA LYS A 108 1.18 1.99 12.46
C LYS A 108 2.66 1.69 12.21
N GLU A 109 3.09 0.50 12.61
CA GLU A 109 4.45 -0.01 12.42
C GLU A 109 4.76 -0.25 10.94
N GLY A 110 3.84 -0.89 10.21
CA GLY A 110 3.99 -1.11 8.76
C GLY A 110 4.09 0.21 8.00
N TRP A 111 3.33 1.22 8.40
CA TRP A 111 3.44 2.56 7.83
C TRP A 111 4.82 3.18 8.09
N GLN A 112 5.33 3.07 9.31
CA GLN A 112 6.65 3.59 9.66
C GLN A 112 7.76 2.88 8.88
N GLU A 113 7.70 1.57 8.74
CA GLU A 113 8.66 0.79 7.94
C GLU A 113 8.59 1.19 6.46
N PHE A 114 7.39 1.42 5.92
CA PHE A 114 7.22 1.93 4.57
C PHE A 114 7.84 3.32 4.37
N LEU A 115 7.68 4.22 5.32
CA LEU A 115 8.34 5.54 5.27
C LEU A 115 9.86 5.42 5.29
N ASN A 116 10.40 4.51 6.09
CA ASN A 116 11.83 4.23 6.13
C ASN A 116 12.33 3.67 4.78
N TYR A 117 11.63 2.68 4.25
CA TYR A 117 11.90 2.14 2.91
C TYR A 117 11.87 3.23 1.83
N THR A 118 10.86 4.09 1.84
CA THR A 118 10.73 5.20 0.89
C THR A 118 11.93 6.14 0.94
N LYS A 119 12.42 6.47 2.14
CA LYS A 119 13.65 7.27 2.33
C LYS A 119 14.89 6.54 1.82
N GLU A 120 15.01 5.25 2.08
CA GLU A 120 16.13 4.42 1.59
C GLU A 120 16.16 4.36 0.05
N GLN A 121 14.99 4.45 -0.60
CA GLN A 121 14.91 4.58 -2.06
C GLN A 121 15.23 5.99 -2.58
N GLY A 122 15.58 6.93 -1.69
CA GLY A 122 15.90 8.30 -2.05
C GLY A 122 14.69 9.15 -2.43
N CYS A 123 13.49 8.78 -1.97
CA CYS A 123 12.28 9.56 -2.19
C CYS A 123 12.07 10.57 -1.07
N ASP A 124 11.60 11.75 -1.46
CA ASP A 124 11.33 12.88 -0.56
C ASP A 124 9.87 12.92 -0.10
N ARG A 125 8.99 12.23 -0.84
CA ARG A 125 7.54 12.28 -0.66
C ARG A 125 6.89 10.93 -0.90
N VAL A 126 5.75 10.76 -0.24
CA VAL A 126 4.76 9.73 -0.58
C VAL A 126 3.53 10.45 -1.11
N THR A 127 3.00 9.99 -2.23
CA THR A 127 1.77 10.50 -2.84
C THR A 127 0.81 9.34 -3.12
N GLY A 128 -0.45 9.65 -3.29
CA GLY A 128 -1.49 8.70 -3.65
C GLY A 128 -2.75 9.43 -4.09
N SER A 129 -3.66 8.72 -4.72
CA SER A 129 -4.97 9.24 -5.12
C SER A 129 -6.06 8.61 -4.28
N ALA A 130 -6.86 9.42 -3.62
CA ALA A 130 -8.02 8.97 -2.87
C ALA A 130 -9.25 8.96 -3.79
N VAL A 131 -10.00 7.86 -3.78
CA VAL A 131 -11.18 7.67 -4.64
C VAL A 131 -12.33 8.60 -4.21
N THR A 132 -12.39 8.94 -2.93
CA THR A 132 -13.43 9.81 -2.36
C THR A 132 -12.83 10.83 -1.40
N GLU A 133 -13.56 11.90 -1.16
CA GLU A 133 -13.21 12.92 -0.15
C GLU A 133 -13.07 12.30 1.26
N SER A 134 -13.91 11.33 1.59
CA SER A 134 -13.86 10.62 2.88
C SER A 134 -12.56 9.85 3.06
N VAL A 135 -12.07 9.19 2.01
CA VAL A 135 -10.77 8.50 2.02
C VAL A 135 -9.62 9.50 2.17
N ALA A 136 -9.67 10.63 1.45
CA ALA A 136 -8.66 11.68 1.59
C ALA A 136 -8.58 12.22 3.03
N LYS A 137 -9.73 12.48 3.65
CA LYS A 137 -9.81 12.91 5.07
C LYS A 137 -9.28 11.85 6.03
N LEU A 138 -9.57 10.57 5.76
CA LEU A 138 -9.05 9.46 6.57
C LEU A 138 -7.52 9.39 6.48
N TRP A 139 -6.94 9.52 5.30
CA TRP A 139 -5.50 9.53 5.10
C TRP A 139 -4.83 10.72 5.78
N ALA A 140 -5.45 11.90 5.70
CA ALA A 140 -4.97 13.08 6.43
C ALA A 140 -4.94 12.83 7.94
N LYS A 141 -6.01 12.25 8.49
CA LYS A 141 -6.13 11.98 9.92
C LYS A 141 -5.16 10.89 10.42
N LEU A 142 -5.03 9.79 9.67
CA LEU A 142 -4.24 8.63 10.09
C LEU A 142 -2.74 8.78 9.81
N TYR A 143 -2.38 9.42 8.69
CA TYR A 143 -1.02 9.41 8.17
C TYR A 143 -0.45 10.81 7.93
N GLY A 144 -1.23 11.87 8.15
CA GLY A 144 -0.77 13.24 7.95
C GLY A 144 -0.66 13.65 6.48
N PHE A 145 -1.39 12.99 5.57
CA PHE A 145 -1.43 13.42 4.17
C PHE A 145 -2.10 14.78 4.03
N GLU A 146 -1.54 15.60 3.16
CA GLU A 146 -2.11 16.89 2.77
C GLU A 146 -2.69 16.78 1.36
N ARG A 147 -3.85 17.40 1.14
CA ARG A 147 -4.45 17.50 -0.18
C ARG A 147 -3.59 18.38 -1.07
N LYS A 148 -3.24 17.88 -2.26
CA LYS A 148 -2.34 18.60 -3.17
C LYS A 148 -3.01 19.04 -4.47
N TYR A 149 -3.66 18.12 -5.16
CA TYR A 149 -4.28 18.37 -6.47
C TYR A 149 -5.70 17.84 -6.53
N ILE A 150 -6.48 18.42 -7.46
CA ILE A 150 -7.75 17.87 -7.90
C ILE A 150 -7.54 17.45 -9.35
N THR A 151 -7.74 16.17 -9.64
CA THR A 151 -7.72 15.65 -11.02
C THR A 151 -9.10 15.84 -11.64
N VAL A 152 -9.12 16.35 -12.86
CA VAL A 152 -10.33 16.48 -13.67
C VAL A 152 -10.20 15.64 -14.92
N GLU A 153 -11.31 15.06 -15.40
CA GLU A 153 -11.33 14.19 -16.57
C GLU A 153 -12.32 14.73 -17.60
N PHE A 154 -11.95 14.62 -18.87
CA PHE A 154 -12.84 14.79 -19.99
C PHE A 154 -12.81 13.51 -20.84
N LYS A 155 -13.95 12.83 -20.96
CA LYS A 155 -14.06 11.61 -21.77
C LYS A 155 -14.31 11.97 -23.23
N LEU A 156 -13.41 11.53 -24.11
CA LEU A 156 -13.60 11.71 -25.54
C LEU A 156 -14.81 10.90 -26.03
N PRO A 157 -15.65 11.47 -26.92
CA PRO A 157 -16.72 10.72 -27.55
C PRO A 157 -16.15 9.51 -28.28
N LYS A 158 -16.78 8.34 -28.11
CA LYS A 158 -16.44 7.18 -28.93
C LYS A 158 -16.97 7.42 -30.33
N GLU A 159 -16.09 7.33 -31.36
CA GLU A 159 -16.53 7.30 -32.72
C GLU A 159 -17.48 6.12 -32.93
N GLN A 160 -18.70 6.41 -33.38
CA GLN A 160 -19.63 5.37 -33.80
C GLN A 160 -19.07 4.77 -35.11
N LYS A 161 -18.59 3.52 -35.01
CA LYS A 161 -18.24 2.72 -36.19
C LYS A 161 -19.50 2.18 -36.82
#